data_e80e5f8fc153a507c2bba4950caa3b1f
#
_entry.id   e80e5f8fc153a507c2bba4950caa3b1f
#
_cell.length_a   1.000
_cell.length_b   1.000
_cell.length_c   1.000
_cell.angle_alpha   90.00
_cell.angle_beta   90.00
_cell.angle_gamma   90.00
#
_symmetry.space_group_name_H-M   'P 1'
#
loop_
_entity.id
_entity.type
_entity.pdbx_description
1 polymer ?
#
loop_
_entity_poly.entity_id
_entity_poly.type
_entity_poly.pdbx_seq_one_letter_code
_entity_poly.pdbx_strand_id
1 'polypeptide(L)'
;MSENTSTPTEEKKSKHPKYHPIRMQKIPSHLEGAAELEKLCFSNPWSAKSMELLTNDGIGVGYLCLTLSAPNTEPSVVAYGGMLITVDEGQITNIAVHPDHRRKGMGAAILRTLIRHAKDAKLESISLEVRVSNTAAIKLYESFGFEQVGKRPGFYQKPTEDAYVMVCKIK
;
A
#
# COMPACT_ATOMS: atom_id res chain seq x y z
N MET A 1 41.58 23.93 -33.89
CA MET A 1 40.71 22.76 -34.06
C MET A 1 40.62 22.11 -32.70
N SER A 2 39.56 22.36 -32.00
CA SER A 2 39.33 21.82 -30.64
C SER A 2 38.05 20.99 -30.71
N GLU A 3 38.23 19.69 -30.66
CA GLU A 3 37.09 18.75 -30.65
C GLU A 3 36.47 18.72 -29.28
N ASN A 4 35.19 19.08 -29.25
CA ASN A 4 34.34 19.10 -28.08
C ASN A 4 33.61 17.73 -28.02
N THR A 5 34.14 16.78 -27.25
CA THR A 5 33.51 15.48 -27.01
C THR A 5 32.50 15.63 -25.87
N SER A 6 31.23 15.82 -26.24
CA SER A 6 30.10 15.76 -25.32
C SER A 6 29.85 14.30 -24.93
N THR A 7 30.09 13.98 -23.69
CA THR A 7 29.73 12.67 -23.10
C THR A 7 28.22 12.58 -22.94
N PRO A 8 27.56 11.51 -23.38
CA PRO A 8 26.11 11.36 -23.14
C PRO A 8 25.86 11.10 -21.66
N THR A 9 24.99 11.90 -21.10
CA THR A 9 24.48 11.73 -19.74
C THR A 9 23.75 10.38 -19.64
N GLU A 10 24.30 9.43 -18.89
CA GLU A 10 23.63 8.18 -18.58
C GLU A 10 22.37 8.46 -17.77
N GLU A 11 21.21 8.27 -18.39
CA GLU A 11 19.93 8.17 -17.70
C GLU A 11 20.02 7.01 -16.70
N LYS A 12 19.95 7.32 -15.41
CA LYS A 12 19.85 6.33 -14.34
C LYS A 12 18.55 5.53 -14.55
N LYS A 13 18.62 4.41 -15.25
CA LYS A 13 17.56 3.42 -15.33
C LYS A 13 17.16 3.03 -13.90
N SER A 14 15.92 3.30 -13.54
CA SER A 14 15.31 2.88 -12.27
C SER A 14 15.53 1.38 -12.07
N LYS A 15 16.26 1.01 -11.01
CA LYS A 15 16.67 -0.38 -10.68
C LYS A 15 15.53 -1.30 -10.22
N HIS A 16 14.27 -0.82 -10.24
CA HIS A 16 13.13 -1.60 -9.77
C HIS A 16 12.12 -1.84 -10.89
N PRO A 17 11.63 -3.07 -11.05
CA PRO A 17 10.54 -3.33 -11.97
C PRO A 17 9.36 -2.45 -11.62
N LYS A 18 8.69 -1.88 -12.62
CA LYS A 18 7.46 -1.10 -12.41
C LYS A 18 6.35 -2.07 -12.04
N TYR A 19 6.00 -2.13 -10.76
CA TYR A 19 4.85 -2.91 -10.31
C TYR A 19 3.56 -2.16 -10.68
N HIS A 20 2.62 -2.90 -11.26
CA HIS A 20 1.29 -2.41 -11.60
C HIS A 20 0.28 -3.13 -10.72
N PRO A 21 -0.13 -2.52 -9.58
CA PRO A 21 -1.17 -3.12 -8.75
C PRO A 21 -2.47 -3.30 -9.53
N ILE A 22 -3.09 -4.47 -9.38
CA ILE A 22 -4.40 -4.77 -9.95
C ILE A 22 -5.50 -4.60 -8.90
N ARG A 23 -6.72 -4.31 -9.35
CA ARG A 23 -7.89 -4.22 -8.47
C ARG A 23 -8.16 -5.58 -7.81
N MET A 24 -8.35 -5.58 -6.49
CA MET A 24 -8.82 -6.74 -5.76
C MET A 24 -10.24 -7.10 -6.20
N GLN A 25 -10.49 -8.37 -6.45
CA GLN A 25 -11.80 -8.90 -6.82
C GLN A 25 -12.27 -9.87 -5.76
N LYS A 26 -13.59 -10.08 -5.69
CA LYS A 26 -14.20 -11.05 -4.76
C LYS A 26 -14.06 -12.48 -5.30
N ILE A 27 -12.81 -12.94 -5.38
CA ILE A 27 -12.45 -14.31 -5.76
C ILE A 27 -11.50 -14.92 -4.72
N PRO A 28 -11.55 -16.25 -4.47
CA PRO A 28 -10.77 -16.89 -3.43
C PRO A 28 -9.29 -16.55 -3.49
N SER A 29 -8.64 -16.64 -4.65
CA SER A 29 -7.21 -16.39 -4.81
C SER A 29 -6.77 -14.98 -4.38
N HIS A 30 -7.62 -13.96 -4.54
CA HIS A 30 -7.34 -12.60 -4.09
C HIS A 30 -7.58 -12.44 -2.58
N LEU A 31 -8.74 -12.91 -2.09
CA LEU A 31 -9.15 -12.71 -0.70
C LEU A 31 -8.30 -13.55 0.27
N GLU A 32 -8.11 -14.82 -0.05
CA GLU A 32 -7.31 -15.74 0.76
C GLU A 32 -5.83 -15.35 0.69
N GLY A 33 -5.30 -15.02 -0.49
CA GLY A 33 -3.94 -14.58 -0.66
C GLY A 33 -3.61 -13.30 0.14
N ALA A 34 -4.51 -12.33 0.17
CA ALA A 34 -4.35 -11.13 0.99
C ALA A 34 -4.46 -11.46 2.49
N ALA A 35 -5.38 -12.35 2.90
CA ALA A 35 -5.53 -12.78 4.29
C ALA A 35 -4.30 -13.57 4.79
N GLU A 36 -3.69 -14.41 3.97
CA GLU A 36 -2.44 -15.09 4.31
C GLU A 36 -1.30 -14.08 4.49
N LEU A 37 -1.23 -13.06 3.62
CA LEU A 37 -0.25 -11.99 3.76
C LEU A 37 -0.45 -11.18 5.05
N GLU A 38 -1.69 -10.96 5.48
CA GLU A 38 -2.02 -10.33 6.77
C GLU A 38 -1.42 -11.11 7.95
N LYS A 39 -1.56 -12.43 7.96
CA LYS A 39 -1.01 -13.29 9.03
C LYS A 39 0.51 -13.18 9.14
N LEU A 40 1.20 -12.92 8.02
CA LEU A 40 2.64 -12.72 8.00
C LEU A 40 3.08 -11.32 8.47
N CYS A 41 2.20 -10.33 8.31
CA CYS A 41 2.57 -8.92 8.49
C CYS A 41 2.02 -8.29 9.77
N PHE A 42 0.89 -8.78 10.30
CA PHE A 42 0.16 -8.11 11.38
C PHE A 42 -0.19 -9.07 12.53
N SER A 43 -0.18 -8.54 13.75
CA SER A 43 -0.56 -9.28 14.96
C SER A 43 -2.06 -9.49 15.13
N ASN A 44 -2.87 -8.72 14.42
CA ASN A 44 -4.33 -8.84 14.37
C ASN A 44 -4.79 -8.85 12.90
N PRO A 45 -4.60 -9.99 12.20
CA PRO A 45 -4.82 -10.06 10.77
C PRO A 45 -6.31 -10.02 10.39
N TRP A 46 -6.62 -9.36 9.28
CA TRP A 46 -7.93 -9.44 8.65
C TRP A 46 -8.14 -10.84 8.05
N SER A 47 -9.38 -11.32 8.16
CA SER A 47 -9.80 -12.56 7.49
C SER A 47 -10.15 -12.31 6.03
N ALA A 48 -10.18 -13.38 5.22
CA ALA A 48 -10.66 -13.31 3.84
C ALA A 48 -12.08 -12.71 3.74
N LYS A 49 -12.96 -13.01 4.73
CA LYS A 49 -14.29 -12.40 4.81
C LYS A 49 -14.24 -10.89 5.05
N SER A 50 -13.32 -10.42 5.90
CA SER A 50 -13.14 -8.97 6.13
C SER A 50 -12.61 -8.27 4.89
N MET A 51 -11.79 -8.95 4.08
CA MET A 51 -11.27 -8.43 2.81
C MET A 51 -12.36 -8.16 1.77
N GLU A 52 -13.54 -8.80 1.89
CA GLU A 52 -14.66 -8.53 0.98
C GLU A 52 -15.09 -7.06 0.98
N LEU A 53 -14.92 -6.35 2.10
CA LEU A 53 -15.20 -4.90 2.17
C LEU A 53 -14.38 -4.10 1.15
N LEU A 54 -13.16 -4.57 0.84
CA LEU A 54 -12.27 -3.91 -0.12
C LEU A 54 -12.60 -4.21 -1.59
N THR A 55 -13.62 -5.02 -1.83
CA THR A 55 -14.12 -5.36 -3.18
C THR A 55 -15.51 -4.79 -3.45
N ASN A 56 -16.10 -4.10 -2.47
CA ASN A 56 -17.45 -3.56 -2.55
C ASN A 56 -17.39 -2.09 -2.96
N ASP A 57 -17.78 -1.80 -4.19
CA ASP A 57 -17.80 -0.44 -4.74
C ASP A 57 -18.65 0.51 -3.86
N GLY A 58 -18.11 1.67 -3.59
CA GLY A 58 -18.70 2.68 -2.71
C GLY A 58 -18.46 2.48 -1.21
N ILE A 59 -17.89 1.33 -0.78
CA ILE A 59 -17.52 1.06 0.62
C ILE A 59 -16.01 0.98 0.76
N GLY A 60 -15.34 0.30 -0.17
CA GLY A 60 -13.90 0.12 -0.08
C GLY A 60 -13.25 -0.28 -1.39
N VAL A 61 -11.95 -0.14 -1.42
CA VAL A 61 -11.10 -0.49 -2.55
C VAL A 61 -9.85 -1.20 -2.09
N GLY A 62 -9.51 -2.31 -2.76
CA GLY A 62 -8.26 -3.02 -2.55
C GLY A 62 -7.46 -3.15 -3.85
N TYR A 63 -6.15 -3.14 -3.71
CA TYR A 63 -5.20 -3.39 -4.80
C TYR A 63 -4.16 -4.41 -4.40
N LEU A 64 -3.74 -5.24 -5.34
CA LEU A 64 -2.81 -6.34 -5.15
C LEU A 64 -1.61 -6.22 -6.08
N CYS A 65 -0.45 -6.67 -5.62
CA CYS A 65 0.66 -7.08 -6.48
C CYS A 65 0.75 -8.61 -6.44
N LEU A 66 0.80 -9.22 -7.61
CA LEU A 66 0.92 -10.66 -7.78
C LEU A 66 2.31 -11.02 -8.28
N THR A 67 2.77 -12.23 -7.96
CA THR A 67 3.97 -12.83 -8.55
C THR A 67 3.69 -14.28 -8.93
N LEU A 68 4.40 -14.75 -9.95
CA LEU A 68 4.44 -16.17 -10.31
C LEU A 68 5.67 -16.79 -9.64
N SER A 69 5.48 -17.84 -8.87
CA SER A 69 6.59 -18.56 -8.21
C SER A 69 7.34 -19.47 -9.19
N ALA A 70 6.64 -19.98 -10.21
CA ALA A 70 7.19 -20.78 -11.31
C ALA A 70 6.23 -20.76 -12.51
N PRO A 71 6.70 -21.16 -13.71
CA PRO A 71 5.80 -21.40 -14.85
C PRO A 71 4.69 -22.39 -14.46
N ASN A 72 3.46 -22.11 -14.86
CA ASN A 72 2.26 -22.93 -14.58
C ASN A 72 1.83 -23.01 -13.10
N THR A 73 2.28 -22.09 -12.25
CA THR A 73 1.75 -21.94 -10.89
C THR A 73 0.74 -20.80 -10.83
N GLU A 74 -0.23 -20.92 -9.91
CA GLU A 74 -1.15 -19.82 -9.64
C GLU A 74 -0.39 -18.59 -9.10
N PRO A 75 -0.77 -17.38 -9.51
CA PRO A 75 -0.17 -16.15 -8.99
C PRO A 75 -0.39 -16.02 -7.49
N SER A 76 0.67 -15.69 -6.76
CA SER A 76 0.63 -15.42 -5.32
C SER A 76 0.52 -13.92 -5.03
N VAL A 77 -0.27 -13.55 -4.03
CA VAL A 77 -0.35 -12.17 -3.53
C VAL A 77 0.91 -11.89 -2.71
N VAL A 78 1.73 -10.95 -3.17
CA VAL A 78 2.97 -10.54 -2.48
C VAL A 78 2.92 -9.14 -1.89
N ALA A 79 1.95 -8.35 -2.29
CA ALA A 79 1.60 -7.10 -1.63
C ALA A 79 0.13 -6.80 -1.83
N TYR A 80 -0.47 -6.11 -0.87
CA TYR A 80 -1.80 -5.55 -1.04
C TYR A 80 -1.94 -4.26 -0.23
N GLY A 81 -2.94 -3.47 -0.55
CA GLY A 81 -3.41 -2.37 0.27
C GLY A 81 -4.88 -2.12 0.07
N GLY A 82 -5.54 -1.72 1.14
CA GLY A 82 -6.96 -1.44 1.18
C GLY A 82 -7.26 -0.05 1.73
N MET A 83 -8.36 0.52 1.25
CA MET A 83 -8.89 1.79 1.71
C MET A 83 -10.41 1.67 1.80
N LEU A 84 -10.98 2.02 2.94
CA LEU A 84 -12.41 2.25 3.09
C LEU A 84 -12.73 3.67 2.68
N ILE A 85 -13.92 3.86 2.10
CA ILE A 85 -14.37 5.14 1.57
C ILE A 85 -15.60 5.56 2.35
N THR A 86 -15.56 6.74 2.92
CA THR A 86 -16.72 7.48 3.45
C THR A 86 -17.02 8.63 2.49
N VAL A 87 -18.03 9.44 2.76
CA VAL A 87 -18.55 10.44 1.81
C VAL A 87 -17.48 11.16 0.99
N ASP A 88 -16.47 11.71 1.65
CA ASP A 88 -15.41 12.55 1.07
C ASP A 88 -14.00 12.18 1.55
N GLU A 89 -13.88 11.13 2.36
CA GLU A 89 -12.61 10.70 2.94
C GLU A 89 -12.32 9.22 2.63
N GLY A 90 -11.03 8.92 2.41
CA GLY A 90 -10.50 7.56 2.36
C GLY A 90 -9.73 7.23 3.62
N GLN A 91 -9.97 6.06 4.21
CA GLN A 91 -9.16 5.53 5.29
C GLN A 91 -8.39 4.31 4.81
N ILE A 92 -7.06 4.42 4.70
CA ILE A 92 -6.21 3.26 4.41
C ILE A 92 -6.27 2.34 5.63
N THR A 93 -6.76 1.13 5.42
CA THR A 93 -6.86 0.13 6.47
C THR A 93 -5.53 -0.53 6.72
N ASN A 94 -4.93 -1.09 5.67
CA ASN A 94 -3.66 -1.80 5.73
C ASN A 94 -2.89 -1.64 4.43
N ILE A 95 -1.57 -1.65 4.51
CA ILE A 95 -0.65 -1.91 3.39
C ILE A 95 0.33 -2.97 3.85
N ALA A 96 0.32 -4.12 3.20
CA ALA A 96 1.20 -5.24 3.50
C ALA A 96 2.08 -5.58 2.31
N VAL A 97 3.34 -5.92 2.60
CA VAL A 97 4.29 -6.45 1.61
C VAL A 97 4.97 -7.66 2.23
N HIS A 98 4.94 -8.78 1.50
CA HIS A 98 5.59 -10.02 1.92
C HIS A 98 7.05 -9.75 2.30
N PRO A 99 7.57 -10.27 3.42
CA PRO A 99 8.93 -9.98 3.90
C PRO A 99 10.00 -10.11 2.81
N ASP A 100 9.99 -11.19 2.03
CA ASP A 100 10.97 -11.44 0.97
C ASP A 100 10.84 -10.52 -0.25
N HIS A 101 9.75 -9.76 -0.32
CA HIS A 101 9.46 -8.84 -1.41
C HIS A 101 9.56 -7.36 -1.00
N ARG A 102 9.96 -7.09 0.25
CA ARG A 102 10.15 -5.70 0.74
C ARG A 102 11.31 -5.01 0.04
N ARG A 103 11.35 -3.68 0.14
CA ARG A 103 12.39 -2.80 -0.44
C ARG A 103 12.48 -2.84 -1.97
N LYS A 104 11.48 -3.41 -2.64
CA LYS A 104 11.37 -3.48 -4.11
C LYS A 104 10.37 -2.47 -4.69
N GLY A 105 9.81 -1.56 -3.87
CA GLY A 105 8.89 -0.50 -4.31
C GLY A 105 7.41 -0.88 -4.38
N MET A 106 7.01 -2.09 -3.96
CA MET A 106 5.61 -2.54 -4.02
C MET A 106 4.69 -1.72 -3.12
N GLY A 107 5.11 -1.41 -1.88
CA GLY A 107 4.33 -0.56 -0.98
C GLY A 107 4.08 0.83 -1.55
N ALA A 108 5.09 1.43 -2.20
CA ALA A 108 4.95 2.70 -2.90
C ALA A 108 4.02 2.60 -4.12
N ALA A 109 4.04 1.49 -4.84
CA ALA A 109 3.14 1.27 -5.98
C ALA A 109 1.68 1.14 -5.52
N ILE A 110 1.41 0.38 -4.46
CA ILE A 110 0.09 0.27 -3.84
C ILE A 110 -0.40 1.63 -3.36
N LEU A 111 0.41 2.36 -2.56
CA LEU A 111 0.04 3.66 -2.02
C LEU A 111 -0.28 4.67 -3.12
N ARG A 112 0.55 4.74 -4.17
CA ARG A 112 0.30 5.59 -5.34
C ARG A 112 -1.02 5.25 -6.02
N THR A 113 -1.36 3.97 -6.11
CA THR A 113 -2.60 3.52 -6.75
C THR A 113 -3.82 3.89 -5.90
N LEU A 114 -3.74 3.75 -4.57
CA LEU A 114 -4.80 4.19 -3.64
C LEU A 114 -5.01 5.72 -3.71
N ILE A 115 -3.93 6.50 -3.73
CA ILE A 115 -4.01 7.97 -3.87
C ILE A 115 -4.65 8.36 -5.21
N ARG A 116 -4.27 7.69 -6.30
CA ARG A 116 -4.89 7.92 -7.61
C ARG A 116 -6.37 7.61 -7.57
N HIS A 117 -6.77 6.49 -6.97
CA HIS A 117 -8.18 6.13 -6.81
C HIS A 117 -8.94 7.21 -6.02
N ALA A 118 -8.37 7.72 -4.93
CA ALA A 118 -8.98 8.79 -4.15
C ALA A 118 -9.18 10.08 -4.97
N LYS A 119 -8.20 10.43 -5.83
CA LYS A 119 -8.33 11.57 -6.76
C LYS A 119 -9.45 11.36 -7.78
N ASP A 120 -9.50 10.18 -8.38
CA ASP A 120 -10.52 9.82 -9.37
C ASP A 120 -11.93 9.81 -8.73
N ALA A 121 -12.04 9.38 -7.47
CA ALA A 121 -13.25 9.39 -6.66
C ALA A 121 -13.58 10.78 -6.07
N LYS A 122 -12.72 11.80 -6.27
CA LYS A 122 -12.86 13.16 -5.75
C LYS A 122 -12.95 13.24 -4.22
N LEU A 123 -12.24 12.38 -3.52
CA LEU A 123 -12.13 12.46 -2.07
C LEU A 123 -11.32 13.69 -1.68
N GLU A 124 -11.63 14.28 -0.52
CA GLU A 124 -10.92 15.47 0.00
C GLU A 124 -9.61 15.11 0.70
N SER A 125 -9.59 13.94 1.37
CA SER A 125 -8.43 13.48 2.11
C SER A 125 -8.32 11.96 2.18
N ILE A 126 -7.11 11.50 2.55
CA ILE A 126 -6.84 10.11 2.94
C ILE A 126 -6.19 10.12 4.31
N SER A 127 -6.69 9.29 5.22
CA SER A 127 -6.11 9.07 6.53
C SER A 127 -5.58 7.65 6.71
N LEU A 128 -4.68 7.47 7.68
CA LEU A 128 -4.19 6.16 8.13
C LEU A 128 -3.69 6.22 9.57
N GLU A 129 -3.60 5.06 10.22
CA GLU A 129 -2.85 4.85 11.44
C GLU A 129 -1.59 4.03 11.16
N VAL A 130 -0.50 4.38 11.83
CA VAL A 130 0.77 3.67 11.71
C VAL A 130 1.46 3.56 13.07
N ARG A 131 2.04 2.40 13.41
CA ARG A 131 2.82 2.21 14.63
C ARG A 131 3.92 3.26 14.72
N VAL A 132 4.12 3.87 15.88
CA VAL A 132 5.17 4.88 16.09
C VAL A 132 6.57 4.33 15.81
N SER A 133 6.79 3.02 15.99
CA SER A 133 8.05 2.33 15.70
C SER A 133 8.26 2.02 14.21
N ASN A 134 7.21 2.08 13.38
CA ASN A 134 7.31 1.73 11.95
C ASN A 134 7.89 2.87 11.11
N THR A 135 9.14 3.23 11.39
CA THR A 135 9.83 4.34 10.72
C THR A 135 9.90 4.21 9.20
N ALA A 136 9.96 2.98 8.69
CA ALA A 136 10.00 2.74 7.25
C ALA A 136 8.68 3.10 6.56
N ALA A 137 7.54 2.74 7.18
CA ALA A 137 6.22 3.10 6.68
C ALA A 137 5.96 4.61 6.83
N ILE A 138 6.32 5.21 7.96
CA ILE A 138 6.18 6.65 8.21
C ILE A 138 6.89 7.43 7.12
N LYS A 139 8.18 7.14 6.85
CA LYS A 139 8.95 7.80 5.77
C LYS A 139 8.32 7.59 4.38
N LEU A 140 7.75 6.41 4.13
CA LEU A 140 7.02 6.18 2.89
C LEU A 140 5.81 7.11 2.79
N TYR A 141 4.98 7.19 3.83
CA TYR A 141 3.79 8.04 3.84
C TYR A 141 4.15 9.52 3.71
N GLU A 142 5.14 10.00 4.46
CA GLU A 142 5.67 11.37 4.33
C GLU A 142 6.10 11.70 2.90
N SER A 143 6.77 10.76 2.21
CA SER A 143 7.20 10.95 0.81
C SER A 143 6.04 11.07 -0.18
N PHE A 144 4.82 10.72 0.22
CA PHE A 144 3.58 10.87 -0.55
C PHE A 144 2.70 12.03 -0.05
N GLY A 145 3.21 12.86 0.86
CA GLY A 145 2.51 14.05 1.34
C GLY A 145 1.57 13.80 2.52
N PHE A 146 1.70 12.67 3.21
CA PHE A 146 1.02 12.48 4.48
C PHE A 146 1.73 13.24 5.58
N GLU A 147 0.96 13.92 6.42
CA GLU A 147 1.43 14.65 7.58
C GLU A 147 0.86 14.02 8.85
N GLN A 148 1.67 13.96 9.91
CA GLN A 148 1.20 13.51 11.21
C GLN A 148 0.29 14.59 11.81
N VAL A 149 -0.97 14.24 12.06
CA VAL A 149 -1.97 15.16 12.63
C VAL A 149 -2.37 14.81 14.06
N GLY A 150 -2.00 13.62 14.53
CA GLY A 150 -2.37 13.17 15.86
C GLY A 150 -1.64 11.89 16.29
N LYS A 151 -1.99 11.45 17.50
CA LYS A 151 -1.47 10.24 18.12
C LYS A 151 -2.61 9.55 18.89
N ARG A 152 -2.71 8.23 18.75
CA ARG A 152 -3.66 7.39 19.51
C ARG A 152 -2.88 6.49 20.47
N PRO A 153 -2.91 6.76 21.78
CA PRO A 153 -2.23 5.93 22.78
C PRO A 153 -2.81 4.51 22.80
N GLY A 154 -1.93 3.50 22.86
CA GLY A 154 -2.30 2.09 23.01
C GLY A 154 -3.18 1.53 21.88
N PHE A 155 -3.16 2.13 20.70
CA PHE A 155 -4.01 1.73 19.57
C PHE A 155 -3.75 0.30 19.11
N TYR A 156 -2.48 -0.08 18.99
CA TYR A 156 -2.09 -1.44 18.62
C TYR A 156 -2.00 -2.33 19.83
N GLN A 157 -2.36 -3.61 19.63
CA GLN A 157 -2.18 -4.68 20.60
C GLN A 157 -1.13 -5.67 20.08
N LYS A 158 -0.38 -6.32 21.00
CA LYS A 158 0.59 -7.39 20.71
C LYS A 158 1.72 -6.99 19.74
N PRO A 159 2.68 -6.17 20.16
CA PRO A 159 2.75 -5.50 21.47
C PRO A 159 1.82 -4.28 21.51
N THR A 160 1.50 -3.85 22.73
CA THR A 160 0.78 -2.58 22.93
C THR A 160 1.68 -1.44 22.46
N GLU A 161 1.18 -0.60 21.58
CA GLU A 161 1.93 0.51 21.01
C GLU A 161 0.99 1.60 20.54
N ASP A 162 1.46 2.84 20.59
CA ASP A 162 0.74 3.99 20.07
C ASP A 162 0.73 3.99 18.55
N ALA A 163 -0.26 4.65 17.97
CA ALA A 163 -0.31 4.97 16.56
C ALA A 163 -0.14 6.46 16.31
N TYR A 164 0.62 6.84 15.28
CA TYR A 164 0.44 8.13 14.64
C TYR A 164 -0.77 8.08 13.72
N VAL A 165 -1.57 9.14 13.76
CA VAL A 165 -2.60 9.41 12.76
C VAL A 165 -1.98 10.33 11.71
N MET A 166 -1.99 9.88 10.45
CA MET A 166 -1.43 10.64 9.35
C MET A 166 -2.50 10.92 8.30
N VAL A 167 -2.48 12.11 7.71
CA VAL A 167 -3.46 12.56 6.72
C VAL A 167 -2.76 13.16 5.51
N CYS A 168 -3.25 12.83 4.32
CA CYS A 168 -2.88 13.46 3.07
C CYS A 168 -4.11 14.14 2.46
N LYS A 169 -4.05 15.45 2.21
CA LYS A 169 -5.09 16.18 1.48
C LYS A 169 -4.97 15.87 -0.01
N ILE A 170 -6.10 15.55 -0.62
CA ILE A 170 -6.19 15.25 -2.06
C ILE A 170 -6.48 16.57 -2.79
N LYS A 171 -5.59 16.94 -3.70
CA LYS A 171 -5.68 18.14 -4.54
C LYS A 171 -5.95 17.75 -5.99
#